data_febdc42537a4dd70136d02406482d131
#
_entry.id   febdc42537a4dd70136d02406482d131
#
_cell.length_a   1.000
_cell.length_b   1.000
_cell.length_c   1.000
_cell.angle_alpha   90.00
_cell.angle_beta   90.00
_cell.angle_gamma   90.00
#
_symmetry.space_group_name_H-M   'P 1'
#
loop_
_entity.id
_entity.type
_entity.pdbx_description
1 polymer ?
#
loop_
_entity_poly.entity_id
_entity_poly.type
_entity_poly.pdbx_seq_one_letter_code
_entity_poly.pdbx_strand_id
1 'polypeptide(L)'
;MIKGLSKEEIIGKIFYGEVVDNNDPLQEGRCRVKVFGIFDDLEDGDIPWASPGSSRSFGGGEDGGFGDISIPKNKAIVRLSFADGELYNPEWHSIAYINQAVKDEIGGSYLNSHVLMYDVDEQMRVFYTPAKGFEIYFKKSHITINPDVSITIEHADSQSIIELIGPDCNITTQANVNITAATKIEETAETCIMNGTKLTQLGPTGNFSAVGAEPLWAFLKSLAAAVDLKWPPSPGANASAAAAAETASTSKIVTVTVP
;
A
#
# COMPACT_ATOMS: atom_id res chain seq x y z
N MET A 1 -28.36 4.20 -41.71
CA MET A 1 -27.51 4.44 -42.92
C MET A 1 -26.47 5.46 -42.51
N ILE A 2 -25.20 5.07 -42.49
CA ILE A 2 -24.10 5.97 -42.16
C ILE A 2 -24.12 7.12 -43.17
N LYS A 3 -24.19 8.39 -42.72
CA LYS A 3 -24.13 9.55 -43.62
C LYS A 3 -22.91 9.40 -44.52
N GLY A 4 -23.09 9.52 -45.84
CA GLY A 4 -22.03 9.39 -46.83
C GLY A 4 -21.00 10.50 -46.74
N LEU A 5 -20.12 10.44 -45.73
CA LEU A 5 -18.93 11.23 -45.66
C LEU A 5 -17.88 10.68 -46.63
N SER A 6 -17.24 11.54 -47.39
CA SER A 6 -16.15 11.13 -48.27
C SER A 6 -14.89 10.81 -47.43
N LYS A 7 -13.98 10.01 -47.99
CA LYS A 7 -12.69 9.72 -47.31
C LYS A 7 -11.91 10.99 -46.97
N GLU A 8 -11.97 12.00 -47.84
CA GLU A 8 -11.32 13.30 -47.66
C GLU A 8 -11.91 14.07 -46.46
N GLU A 9 -13.17 13.83 -46.14
CA GLU A 9 -13.85 14.44 -45.00
C GLU A 9 -13.52 13.75 -43.66
N ILE A 10 -12.94 12.54 -43.69
CA ILE A 10 -12.66 11.71 -42.53
C ILE A 10 -11.17 11.63 -42.24
N ILE A 11 -10.35 11.46 -43.27
CA ILE A 11 -8.90 11.23 -43.13
C ILE A 11 -8.21 12.36 -42.36
N GLY A 12 -7.40 11.99 -41.37
CA GLY A 12 -6.61 12.94 -40.58
C GLY A 12 -7.42 13.81 -39.61
N LYS A 13 -8.73 13.59 -39.48
CA LYS A 13 -9.57 14.31 -38.51
C LYS A 13 -9.74 13.55 -37.21
N ILE A 14 -9.88 14.30 -36.12
CA ILE A 14 -10.21 13.79 -34.81
C ILE A 14 -11.70 14.03 -34.58
N PHE A 15 -12.37 12.98 -34.17
CA PHE A 15 -13.78 12.98 -33.80
C PHE A 15 -13.94 12.77 -32.30
N TYR A 16 -15.14 12.99 -31.81
CA TYR A 16 -15.51 12.75 -30.43
C TYR A 16 -16.67 11.76 -30.41
N GLY A 17 -16.68 10.89 -29.42
CA GLY A 17 -17.78 9.93 -29.24
C GLY A 17 -17.85 9.45 -27.81
N GLU A 18 -19.01 8.89 -27.47
CA GLU A 18 -19.28 8.29 -26.17
C GLU A 18 -19.00 6.78 -26.22
N VAL A 19 -18.29 6.27 -25.24
CA VAL A 19 -18.10 4.81 -25.07
C VAL A 19 -19.41 4.19 -24.62
N VAL A 20 -19.95 3.29 -25.43
CA VAL A 20 -21.20 2.57 -25.16
C VAL A 20 -20.98 1.13 -24.72
N ASP A 21 -19.85 0.52 -25.10
CA ASP A 21 -19.46 -0.82 -24.69
C ASP A 21 -17.93 -0.94 -24.60
N ASN A 22 -17.43 -1.35 -23.46
CA ASN A 22 -16.00 -1.58 -23.21
C ASN A 22 -15.70 -3.04 -22.82
N ASN A 23 -16.67 -3.95 -22.99
CA ASN A 23 -16.50 -5.37 -22.71
C ASN A 23 -16.01 -6.10 -23.96
N ASP A 24 -14.77 -5.81 -24.35
CA ASP A 24 -14.15 -6.41 -25.54
C ASP A 24 -13.97 -7.93 -25.40
N PRO A 25 -14.62 -8.75 -26.24
CA PRO A 25 -14.53 -10.21 -26.17
C PRO A 25 -13.13 -10.75 -26.48
N LEU A 26 -12.28 -9.99 -27.18
CA LEU A 26 -10.90 -10.37 -27.46
C LEU A 26 -9.90 -9.84 -26.42
N GLN A 27 -10.36 -8.99 -25.49
CA GLN A 27 -9.51 -8.40 -24.43
C GLN A 27 -8.30 -7.63 -24.99
N GLU A 28 -8.46 -6.97 -26.13
CA GLU A 28 -7.43 -6.18 -26.80
C GLU A 28 -7.51 -4.68 -26.50
N GLY A 29 -8.31 -4.30 -25.49
CA GLY A 29 -8.48 -2.89 -25.07
C GLY A 29 -9.38 -2.09 -26.01
N ARG A 30 -10.16 -2.75 -26.86
CA ARG A 30 -11.10 -2.10 -27.78
C ARG A 30 -12.35 -1.65 -27.01
N CYS A 31 -13.00 -0.65 -27.56
CA CYS A 31 -14.32 -0.23 -27.08
C CYS A 31 -15.23 0.19 -28.24
N ARG A 32 -16.54 0.08 -28.06
CA ARG A 32 -17.50 0.60 -29.03
C ARG A 32 -17.78 2.06 -28.67
N VAL A 33 -17.57 2.93 -29.63
CA VAL A 33 -17.69 4.38 -29.45
C VAL A 33 -18.75 4.93 -30.38
N LYS A 34 -19.80 5.47 -29.80
CA LYS A 34 -20.84 6.18 -30.55
C LYS A 34 -20.34 7.55 -30.97
N VAL A 35 -19.82 7.62 -32.19
CA VAL A 35 -19.18 8.82 -32.73
C VAL A 35 -20.25 9.83 -33.10
N PHE A 36 -20.20 11.01 -32.51
CA PHE A 36 -21.19 12.05 -32.71
C PHE A 36 -21.25 12.51 -34.17
N GLY A 37 -22.44 12.52 -34.72
CA GLY A 37 -22.70 12.89 -36.11
C GLY A 37 -22.38 11.82 -37.13
N ILE A 38 -21.81 10.67 -36.73
CA ILE A 38 -21.48 9.56 -37.65
C ILE A 38 -22.28 8.30 -37.29
N PHE A 39 -22.28 7.88 -36.03
CA PHE A 39 -22.91 6.65 -35.58
C PHE A 39 -24.16 6.88 -34.72
N ASP A 40 -24.76 8.08 -34.78
CA ASP A 40 -25.92 8.46 -33.96
C ASP A 40 -27.14 7.51 -34.21
N ASP A 41 -27.32 7.06 -35.44
CA ASP A 41 -28.45 6.22 -35.87
C ASP A 41 -28.17 4.72 -35.70
N LEU A 42 -26.98 4.30 -35.29
CA LEU A 42 -26.64 2.90 -35.08
C LEU A 42 -27.05 2.41 -33.68
N GLU A 43 -27.52 1.17 -33.63
CA GLU A 43 -27.64 0.46 -32.37
C GLU A 43 -26.24 0.19 -31.79
N ASP A 44 -26.12 0.23 -30.46
CA ASP A 44 -24.81 0.09 -29.79
C ASP A 44 -24.08 -1.21 -30.17
N GLY A 45 -24.84 -2.28 -30.42
CA GLY A 45 -24.33 -3.58 -30.88
C GLY A 45 -23.75 -3.60 -32.28
N ASP A 46 -24.14 -2.65 -33.13
CA ASP A 46 -23.73 -2.56 -34.55
C ASP A 46 -22.55 -1.60 -34.76
N ILE A 47 -22.16 -0.88 -33.71
CA ILE A 47 -21.00 0.03 -33.73
C ILE A 47 -19.71 -0.80 -33.81
N PRO A 48 -18.79 -0.49 -34.74
CA PRO A 48 -17.52 -1.21 -34.82
C PRO A 48 -16.66 -1.01 -33.59
N TRP A 49 -15.86 -2.03 -33.27
CA TRP A 49 -14.87 -1.92 -32.19
C TRP A 49 -13.75 -0.97 -32.58
N ALA A 50 -13.53 0.04 -31.77
CA ALA A 50 -12.42 0.97 -31.86
C ALA A 50 -11.19 0.39 -31.14
N SER A 51 -10.10 0.22 -31.86
CA SER A 51 -8.84 -0.23 -31.30
C SER A 51 -8.13 0.91 -30.56
N PRO A 52 -7.29 0.63 -29.54
CA PRO A 52 -6.47 1.66 -28.92
C PRO A 52 -5.43 2.19 -29.91
N GLY A 53 -5.51 3.47 -30.26
CA GLY A 53 -4.57 4.16 -31.15
C GLY A 53 -3.33 4.73 -30.44
N SER A 54 -3.06 4.29 -29.22
CA SER A 54 -1.91 4.76 -28.42
C SER A 54 -0.80 3.72 -28.42
N SER A 55 0.42 4.18 -28.65
CA SER A 55 1.63 3.35 -28.61
C SER A 55 2.03 2.85 -27.20
N ARG A 56 1.27 3.20 -26.16
CA ARG A 56 1.51 2.74 -24.79
C ARG A 56 0.87 1.40 -24.49
N SER A 57 -0.01 0.93 -25.33
CA SER A 57 -0.66 -0.37 -25.15
C SER A 57 0.31 -1.46 -25.58
N PHE A 58 0.71 -2.29 -24.68
CA PHE A 58 1.41 -3.55 -24.83
C PHE A 58 2.35 -3.72 -26.03
N GLY A 59 3.64 -3.67 -25.77
CA GLY A 59 4.62 -4.30 -26.62
C GLY A 59 4.63 -5.81 -26.35
N GLY A 60 4.33 -6.61 -27.35
CA GLY A 60 4.51 -8.06 -27.30
C GLY A 60 5.86 -8.43 -27.86
N GLY A 61 6.62 -9.28 -27.16
CA GLY A 61 7.75 -10.04 -27.66
C GLY A 61 7.51 -11.51 -27.36
N GLU A 62 8.32 -12.40 -27.89
CA GLU A 62 8.20 -13.85 -27.62
C GLU A 62 8.29 -14.19 -26.14
N ASP A 63 8.96 -13.35 -25.32
CA ASP A 63 9.26 -13.60 -23.91
C ASP A 63 8.40 -12.80 -22.93
N GLY A 64 7.37 -12.13 -23.34
CA GLY A 64 6.46 -11.38 -22.50
C GLY A 64 6.10 -10.00 -22.99
N GLY A 65 5.00 -9.46 -22.46
CA GLY A 65 4.50 -8.14 -22.79
C GLY A 65 4.97 -7.10 -21.79
N PHE A 66 5.17 -5.88 -22.26
CA PHE A 66 5.32 -4.69 -21.42
C PHE A 66 4.34 -3.62 -21.89
N GLY A 67 3.90 -2.77 -21.01
CA GLY A 67 3.02 -1.66 -21.35
C GLY A 67 2.09 -1.28 -20.22
N ASP A 68 1.21 -0.34 -20.51
CA ASP A 68 0.12 0.07 -19.66
C ASP A 68 -1.20 -0.03 -20.43
N ILE A 69 -2.26 -0.45 -19.76
CA ILE A 69 -3.61 -0.42 -20.30
C ILE A 69 -4.54 0.27 -19.33
N SER A 70 -5.35 1.18 -19.86
CA SER A 70 -6.46 1.79 -19.15
C SER A 70 -7.62 1.93 -20.13
N ILE A 71 -8.62 1.08 -20.00
CA ILE A 71 -9.76 1.06 -20.91
C ILE A 71 -10.75 2.13 -20.48
N PRO A 72 -11.22 3.00 -21.39
CA PRO A 72 -12.23 3.99 -21.06
C PRO A 72 -13.51 3.34 -20.51
N LYS A 73 -14.04 3.93 -19.45
CA LYS A 73 -15.33 3.48 -18.87
C LYS A 73 -16.48 3.85 -19.79
N ASN A 74 -17.57 3.08 -19.72
CA ASN A 74 -18.82 3.42 -20.41
C ASN A 74 -19.26 4.84 -20.04
N LYS A 75 -19.80 5.57 -21.01
CA LYS A 75 -20.14 7.01 -20.95
C LYS A 75 -18.95 7.97 -20.93
N ALA A 76 -17.71 7.47 -20.99
CA ALA A 76 -16.57 8.36 -21.20
C ALA A 76 -16.61 8.93 -22.62
N ILE A 77 -16.33 10.23 -22.75
CA ILE A 77 -16.14 10.86 -24.05
C ILE A 77 -14.68 10.71 -24.44
N VAL A 78 -14.45 10.11 -25.61
CA VAL A 78 -13.11 9.87 -26.13
C VAL A 78 -12.88 10.62 -27.43
N ARG A 79 -11.60 10.88 -27.72
CA ARG A 79 -11.13 11.31 -29.04
C ARG A 79 -10.76 10.09 -29.83
N LEU A 80 -11.16 10.07 -31.09
CA LEU A 80 -10.88 8.97 -32.00
C LEU A 80 -10.65 9.46 -33.42
N SER A 81 -10.01 8.63 -34.22
CA SER A 81 -9.85 8.79 -35.66
C SER A 81 -10.27 7.51 -36.39
N PHE A 82 -10.31 7.59 -37.69
CA PHE A 82 -10.59 6.43 -38.55
C PHE A 82 -9.33 6.15 -39.39
N ALA A 83 -8.71 5.01 -39.16
CA ALA A 83 -7.54 4.61 -39.93
C ALA A 83 -7.90 4.55 -41.42
N ASP A 84 -7.07 5.16 -42.23
CA ASP A 84 -7.24 5.23 -43.68
C ASP A 84 -8.61 5.78 -44.17
N GLY A 85 -9.33 6.51 -43.30
CA GLY A 85 -10.66 7.02 -43.58
C GLY A 85 -11.76 5.95 -43.62
N GLU A 86 -11.50 4.76 -43.11
CA GLU A 86 -12.45 3.65 -43.05
C GLU A 86 -13.30 3.69 -41.76
N LEU A 87 -14.59 3.96 -41.89
CA LEU A 87 -15.51 4.08 -40.77
C LEU A 87 -15.63 2.78 -39.92
N TYR A 88 -15.29 1.65 -40.47
CA TYR A 88 -15.31 0.37 -39.79
C TYR A 88 -14.00 0.04 -39.05
N ASN A 89 -13.00 0.90 -39.16
CA ASN A 89 -11.71 0.76 -38.48
C ASN A 89 -11.40 1.98 -37.61
N PRO A 90 -12.21 2.25 -36.56
CA PRO A 90 -11.98 3.36 -35.65
C PRO A 90 -10.83 3.06 -34.69
N GLU A 91 -10.11 4.12 -34.31
CA GLU A 91 -9.04 4.10 -33.30
C GLU A 91 -9.30 5.17 -32.25
N TRP A 92 -9.47 4.77 -30.98
CA TRP A 92 -9.59 5.73 -29.89
C TRP A 92 -8.21 6.11 -29.34
N HIS A 93 -8.01 7.38 -28.95
CA HIS A 93 -6.68 7.90 -28.58
C HIS A 93 -6.60 8.35 -27.14
N SER A 94 -7.60 9.03 -26.64
CA SER A 94 -7.57 9.61 -25.29
C SER A 94 -8.97 9.96 -24.81
N ILE A 95 -9.13 10.05 -23.49
CA ILE A 95 -10.31 10.66 -22.88
C ILE A 95 -10.31 12.16 -23.24
N ALA A 96 -11.48 12.68 -23.61
CA ALA A 96 -11.60 14.07 -24.06
C ALA A 96 -11.72 15.06 -22.92
N TYR A 97 -12.36 14.68 -21.82
CA TYR A 97 -12.66 15.56 -20.70
C TYR A 97 -12.31 14.93 -19.37
N ILE A 98 -11.78 15.76 -18.46
CA ILE A 98 -11.50 15.35 -17.09
C ILE A 98 -12.83 15.21 -16.34
N ASN A 99 -13.01 14.11 -15.62
CA ASN A 99 -14.20 13.86 -14.80
C ASN A 99 -14.34 14.93 -13.70
N GLN A 100 -15.58 15.25 -13.33
CA GLN A 100 -15.87 16.24 -12.29
C GLN A 100 -15.28 15.85 -10.93
N ALA A 101 -15.34 14.56 -10.56
CA ALA A 101 -14.75 14.06 -9.33
C ALA A 101 -13.23 14.32 -9.23
N VAL A 102 -12.51 14.20 -10.35
CA VAL A 102 -11.08 14.54 -10.40
C VAL A 102 -10.88 16.04 -10.24
N LYS A 103 -11.72 16.85 -10.85
CA LYS A 103 -11.65 18.32 -10.72
C LYS A 103 -11.92 18.78 -9.28
N ASP A 104 -12.87 18.16 -8.62
CA ASP A 104 -13.23 18.44 -7.23
C ASP A 104 -12.09 18.07 -6.28
N GLU A 105 -11.42 16.95 -6.54
CA GLU A 105 -10.26 16.48 -5.76
C GLU A 105 -9.04 17.40 -5.89
N ILE A 106 -8.77 17.88 -7.11
CA ILE A 106 -7.68 18.83 -7.40
C ILE A 106 -7.97 20.21 -6.79
N GLY A 107 -9.24 20.65 -6.84
CA GLY A 107 -9.69 21.92 -6.31
C GLY A 107 -8.90 23.13 -6.82
N GLY A 108 -8.56 24.05 -5.91
CA GLY A 108 -7.82 25.26 -6.22
C GLY A 108 -6.35 25.07 -6.63
N SER A 109 -5.83 23.85 -6.54
CA SER A 109 -4.41 23.53 -6.83
C SER A 109 -4.19 23.04 -8.25
N TYR A 110 -5.11 23.27 -9.18
CA TYR A 110 -5.13 22.70 -10.53
C TYR A 110 -3.78 22.77 -11.27
N LEU A 111 -3.12 23.91 -11.26
CA LEU A 111 -1.85 24.10 -12.00
C LEU A 111 -0.66 23.31 -11.42
N ASN A 112 -0.72 22.97 -10.16
CA ASN A 112 0.38 22.32 -9.43
C ASN A 112 0.03 20.88 -8.99
N SER A 113 -1.07 20.35 -9.48
CA SER A 113 -1.53 18.99 -9.16
C SER A 113 -1.23 18.04 -10.30
N HIS A 114 -0.90 16.80 -9.95
CA HIS A 114 -0.63 15.73 -10.89
C HIS A 114 -1.47 14.51 -10.55
N VAL A 115 -2.30 14.07 -11.49
CA VAL A 115 -3.10 12.86 -11.36
C VAL A 115 -2.54 11.80 -12.30
N LEU A 116 -1.99 10.73 -11.75
CA LEU A 116 -1.43 9.62 -12.51
C LEU A 116 -2.47 8.53 -12.77
N MET A 117 -3.30 8.26 -11.78
CA MET A 117 -4.33 7.24 -11.84
C MET A 117 -5.53 7.68 -10.99
N TYR A 118 -6.74 7.47 -11.50
CA TYR A 118 -7.96 7.80 -10.78
C TYR A 118 -9.11 6.92 -11.24
N ASP A 119 -9.67 6.14 -10.34
CA ASP A 119 -10.87 5.33 -10.58
C ASP A 119 -11.81 5.45 -9.38
N VAL A 120 -12.98 6.07 -9.61
CA VAL A 120 -13.98 6.30 -8.56
C VAL A 120 -14.65 4.99 -8.14
N ASP A 121 -14.95 4.13 -9.12
CA ASP A 121 -15.68 2.88 -8.87
C ASP A 121 -14.83 1.92 -8.03
N GLU A 122 -13.54 1.81 -8.34
CA GLU A 122 -12.59 0.98 -7.61
C GLU A 122 -11.99 1.68 -6.39
N GLN A 123 -12.35 2.95 -6.16
CA GLN A 123 -11.80 3.77 -5.08
C GLN A 123 -10.26 3.77 -5.09
N MET A 124 -9.70 4.00 -6.27
CA MET A 124 -8.25 3.97 -6.50
C MET A 124 -7.76 5.29 -7.03
N ARG A 125 -6.64 5.77 -6.48
CA ARG A 125 -5.99 6.99 -6.97
C ARG A 125 -4.50 7.01 -6.68
N VAL A 126 -3.74 7.59 -7.61
CA VAL A 126 -2.34 7.95 -7.44
C VAL A 126 -2.20 9.38 -7.91
N PHE A 127 -1.95 10.30 -6.99
CA PHE A 127 -1.93 11.72 -7.32
C PHE A 127 -1.06 12.53 -6.36
N TYR A 128 -0.75 13.74 -6.79
CA TYR A 128 -0.05 14.74 -5.99
C TYR A 128 -0.87 16.04 -5.98
N THR A 129 -1.02 16.63 -4.81
CA THR A 129 -1.44 18.01 -4.65
C THR A 129 -0.56 18.71 -3.62
N PRO A 130 -0.31 20.04 -3.76
CA PRO A 130 0.49 20.77 -2.78
C PRO A 130 -0.05 20.71 -1.35
N ALA A 131 -1.35 20.56 -1.19
CA ALA A 131 -2.01 20.53 0.11
C ALA A 131 -1.93 19.18 0.81
N LYS A 132 -1.94 18.07 0.03
CA LYS A 132 -1.99 16.71 0.58
C LYS A 132 -0.68 15.92 0.39
N GLY A 133 0.23 16.41 -0.47
CA GLY A 133 1.43 15.69 -0.84
C GLY A 133 1.17 14.64 -1.92
N PHE A 134 1.97 13.59 -1.93
CA PHE A 134 1.84 12.47 -2.86
C PHE A 134 1.09 11.32 -2.19
N GLU A 135 -0.01 10.88 -2.81
CA GLU A 135 -0.91 9.87 -2.25
C GLU A 135 -1.08 8.68 -3.20
N ILE A 136 -0.97 7.48 -2.64
CA ILE A 136 -1.41 6.22 -3.24
C ILE A 136 -2.58 5.72 -2.39
N TYR A 137 -3.74 5.63 -2.99
CA TYR A 137 -4.97 5.29 -2.31
C TYR A 137 -5.64 4.11 -3.00
N PHE A 138 -5.94 3.08 -2.25
CA PHE A 138 -6.75 1.96 -2.72
C PHE A 138 -7.72 1.53 -1.63
N LYS A 139 -9.01 1.83 -1.84
CA LYS A 139 -10.08 1.53 -0.88
C LYS A 139 -9.74 2.13 0.50
N LYS A 140 -9.40 1.28 1.46
CA LYS A 140 -9.10 1.66 2.84
C LYS A 140 -7.61 1.65 3.18
N SER A 141 -6.77 1.40 2.21
CA SER A 141 -5.32 1.40 2.37
C SER A 141 -4.71 2.62 1.71
N HIS A 142 -3.92 3.37 2.44
CA HIS A 142 -3.33 4.63 2.00
C HIS A 142 -1.83 4.65 2.25
N ILE A 143 -1.09 5.20 1.30
CA ILE A 143 0.33 5.57 1.47
C ILE A 143 0.43 7.03 1.09
N THR A 144 0.90 7.86 2.00
CA THR A 144 1.02 9.30 1.79
C THR A 144 2.44 9.76 2.10
N ILE A 145 3.02 10.55 1.20
CA ILE A 145 4.18 11.39 1.50
C ILE A 145 3.63 12.80 1.67
N ASN A 146 3.56 13.24 2.93
CA ASN A 146 2.96 14.51 3.30
C ASN A 146 3.80 15.72 2.84
N PRO A 147 3.24 16.93 2.78
CA PRO A 147 3.97 18.13 2.39
C PRO A 147 5.17 18.46 3.31
N ASP A 148 5.16 18.00 4.57
CA ASP A 148 6.25 18.11 5.53
C ASP A 148 7.29 16.99 5.42
N VAL A 149 7.22 16.21 4.32
CA VAL A 149 8.05 15.04 4.00
C VAL A 149 7.93 13.84 4.95
N SER A 150 6.98 13.86 5.87
CA SER A 150 6.63 12.64 6.63
C SER A 150 5.97 11.60 5.72
N ILE A 151 6.10 10.32 6.08
CA ILE A 151 5.49 9.21 5.34
C ILE A 151 4.51 8.51 6.25
N THR A 152 3.29 8.31 5.77
CA THR A 152 2.22 7.60 6.48
C THR A 152 1.77 6.42 5.64
N ILE A 153 1.70 5.23 6.23
CA ILE A 153 1.06 4.04 5.67
C ILE A 153 -0.09 3.67 6.60
N GLU A 154 -1.29 3.71 6.09
CA GLU A 154 -2.51 3.53 6.88
C GLU A 154 -3.42 2.45 6.30
N HIS A 155 -4.05 1.68 7.18
CA HIS A 155 -5.20 0.85 6.85
C HIS A 155 -6.36 1.23 7.78
N ALA A 156 -7.35 1.95 7.23
CA ALA A 156 -8.38 2.64 8.02
C ALA A 156 -9.26 1.69 8.86
N ASP A 157 -9.64 0.51 8.33
CA ASP A 157 -10.51 -0.43 9.07
C ASP A 157 -9.84 -1.01 10.32
N SER A 158 -8.55 -1.28 10.26
CA SER A 158 -7.80 -1.80 11.42
C SER A 158 -7.24 -0.70 12.30
N GLN A 159 -7.36 0.55 11.88
CA GLN A 159 -6.71 1.71 12.52
C GLN A 159 -5.21 1.48 12.77
N SER A 160 -4.58 0.83 11.78
CA SER A 160 -3.15 0.53 11.81
C SER A 160 -2.40 1.56 10.98
N ILE A 161 -1.40 2.17 11.58
CA ILE A 161 -0.62 3.26 11.00
C ILE A 161 0.86 2.98 11.21
N ILE A 162 1.66 3.13 10.15
CA ILE A 162 3.12 3.25 10.21
C ILE A 162 3.45 4.66 9.77
N GLU A 163 4.16 5.40 10.60
CA GLU A 163 4.46 6.81 10.37
C GLU A 163 5.95 7.07 10.55
N LEU A 164 6.57 7.68 9.55
CA LEU A 164 7.94 8.19 9.59
C LEU A 164 7.86 9.70 9.64
N ILE A 165 8.21 10.28 10.78
CA ILE A 165 8.13 11.73 11.02
C ILE A 165 9.41 12.24 11.68
N GLY A 166 10.13 13.12 10.97
CA GLY A 166 11.44 13.57 11.43
C GLY A 166 12.38 12.37 11.65
N PRO A 167 12.97 12.20 12.85
CA PRO A 167 13.83 11.06 13.18
C PRO A 167 13.04 9.81 13.63
N ASP A 168 11.73 9.90 13.83
CA ASP A 168 10.95 8.88 14.50
C ASP A 168 10.24 7.93 13.52
N CYS A 169 10.10 6.66 13.94
CA CYS A 169 9.27 5.64 13.28
C CYS A 169 8.24 5.12 14.29
N ASN A 170 6.96 5.41 14.04
CA ASN A 170 5.86 5.03 14.89
C ASN A 170 5.03 3.92 14.25
N ILE A 171 4.71 2.88 14.99
CA ILE A 171 3.77 1.82 14.58
C ILE A 171 2.63 1.80 15.59
N THR A 172 1.43 2.12 15.14
CA THR A 172 0.22 2.18 15.96
C THR A 172 -0.85 1.25 15.40
N THR A 173 -1.47 0.45 16.25
CA THR A 173 -2.63 -0.37 15.87
C THR A 173 -3.53 -0.58 17.07
N GLN A 174 -4.83 -0.75 16.84
CA GLN A 174 -5.79 -1.18 17.89
C GLN A 174 -5.90 -2.71 17.98
N ALA A 175 -5.22 -3.43 17.10
CA ALA A 175 -5.16 -4.88 17.10
C ALA A 175 -3.77 -5.38 17.53
N ASN A 176 -3.26 -6.43 16.91
CA ASN A 176 -1.97 -7.04 17.23
C ASN A 176 -0.88 -6.58 16.27
N VAL A 177 0.32 -6.40 16.79
CA VAL A 177 1.55 -6.33 15.98
C VAL A 177 2.26 -7.66 16.12
N ASN A 178 2.40 -8.39 15.00
CA ASN A 178 3.11 -9.66 14.95
C ASN A 178 4.42 -9.48 14.17
N ILE A 179 5.55 -9.71 14.82
CA ILE A 179 6.87 -9.66 14.21
C ILE A 179 7.44 -11.07 14.24
N THR A 180 7.67 -11.66 13.06
CA THR A 180 8.18 -13.03 12.95
C THR A 180 9.41 -13.06 12.04
N ALA A 181 10.48 -13.69 12.48
CA ALA A 181 11.65 -13.93 11.67
C ALA A 181 12.07 -15.40 11.76
N ALA A 182 12.52 -15.99 10.65
CA ALA A 182 12.95 -17.39 10.59
C ALA A 182 14.23 -17.63 11.41
N THR A 183 15.11 -16.64 11.54
CA THR A 183 16.40 -16.79 12.20
C THR A 183 16.61 -15.88 13.39
N LYS A 184 16.40 -14.57 13.26
CA LYS A 184 16.71 -13.60 14.31
C LYS A 184 15.90 -12.33 14.17
N ILE A 185 15.46 -11.80 15.32
CA ILE A 185 15.03 -10.42 15.50
C ILE A 185 16.05 -9.78 16.44
N GLU A 186 16.61 -8.65 16.04
CA GLU A 186 17.60 -7.91 16.83
C GLU A 186 17.12 -6.47 17.03
N GLU A 187 17.03 -6.05 18.26
CA GLU A 187 16.69 -4.70 18.65
C GLU A 187 17.88 -4.11 19.38
N THR A 188 18.40 -3.00 18.89
CA THR A 188 19.52 -2.27 19.51
C THR A 188 19.08 -0.85 19.79
N ALA A 189 19.05 -0.46 21.05
CA ALA A 189 18.68 0.87 21.49
C ALA A 189 19.42 1.18 22.81
N GLU A 190 19.62 2.46 23.10
CA GLU A 190 20.10 2.90 24.41
C GLU A 190 19.12 2.49 25.54
N THR A 191 17.82 2.56 25.24
CA THR A 191 16.76 2.12 26.16
C THR A 191 15.66 1.40 25.38
N CYS A 192 15.28 0.20 25.83
CA CYS A 192 14.14 -0.55 25.34
C CYS A 192 13.09 -0.67 26.46
N ILE A 193 11.88 -0.16 26.20
CA ILE A 193 10.76 -0.18 27.16
C ILE A 193 9.63 -1.02 26.59
N MET A 194 9.22 -2.08 27.31
CA MET A 194 8.08 -2.91 26.98
C MET A 194 7.03 -2.82 28.09
N ASN A 195 5.88 -2.22 27.78
CA ASN A 195 4.78 -2.03 28.71
C ASN A 195 3.60 -2.91 28.34
N GLY A 196 3.32 -3.94 29.11
CA GLY A 196 2.13 -4.80 28.97
C GLY A 196 1.15 -4.61 30.13
N THR A 197 -0.11 -4.32 29.85
CA THR A 197 -1.14 -4.12 30.90
C THR A 197 -1.64 -5.44 31.50
N LYS A 198 -1.52 -6.55 30.78
CA LYS A 198 -1.99 -7.88 31.25
C LYS A 198 -0.85 -8.87 31.40
N LEU A 199 0.00 -9.02 30.39
CA LEU A 199 1.10 -9.97 30.40
C LEU A 199 2.21 -9.49 29.46
N THR A 200 3.44 -9.53 29.96
CA THR A 200 4.65 -9.44 29.12
C THR A 200 5.34 -10.79 29.23
N GLN A 201 5.33 -11.58 28.13
CA GLN A 201 5.94 -12.91 28.09
C GLN A 201 7.11 -12.90 27.14
N LEU A 202 8.30 -13.32 27.61
CA LEU A 202 9.51 -13.50 26.84
C LEU A 202 9.83 -14.99 26.76
N GLY A 203 9.61 -15.57 25.59
CA GLY A 203 9.80 -17.01 25.34
C GLY A 203 8.66 -17.89 25.84
N PRO A 204 8.59 -19.14 25.39
CA PRO A 204 7.51 -20.07 25.67
C PRO A 204 7.35 -20.44 27.15
N THR A 205 8.38 -20.26 27.95
CA THR A 205 8.40 -20.59 29.39
C THR A 205 8.55 -19.35 30.30
N GLY A 206 8.56 -18.14 29.73
CA GLY A 206 8.74 -16.91 30.50
C GLY A 206 10.13 -16.80 31.19
N ASN A 207 11.11 -17.55 30.73
CA ASN A 207 12.47 -17.50 31.28
C ASN A 207 13.21 -16.27 30.71
N PHE A 208 13.43 -15.25 31.51
CA PHE A 208 14.31 -14.15 31.20
C PHE A 208 15.28 -13.88 32.33
N SER A 209 16.53 -13.58 31.97
CA SER A 209 17.42 -12.87 32.89
C SER A 209 17.10 -11.39 32.80
N ALA A 210 16.58 -10.80 33.85
CA ALA A 210 16.47 -9.34 33.87
C ALA A 210 17.88 -8.75 33.83
N VAL A 211 18.16 -7.94 32.80
CA VAL A 211 19.33 -7.08 32.81
C VAL A 211 19.18 -6.16 34.04
N GLY A 212 20.06 -6.33 35.02
CA GLY A 212 19.85 -5.70 36.35
C GLY A 212 19.56 -6.69 37.46
N ALA A 213 19.60 -7.99 37.17
CA ALA A 213 19.50 -9.03 38.21
C ALA A 213 20.69 -9.03 39.18
N GLU A 214 21.85 -8.60 38.72
CA GLU A 214 23.04 -8.52 39.57
C GLU A 214 22.83 -7.73 40.88
N PRO A 215 22.26 -6.52 40.88
CA PRO A 215 21.96 -5.82 42.12
C PRO A 215 21.00 -6.59 43.02
N LEU A 216 19.99 -7.22 42.46
CA LEU A 216 19.03 -8.03 43.22
C LEU A 216 19.71 -9.29 43.79
N TRP A 217 20.52 -9.98 43.01
CA TRP A 217 21.27 -11.14 43.46
C TRP A 217 22.30 -10.79 44.49
N ALA A 218 23.01 -9.65 44.38
CA ALA A 218 23.91 -9.15 45.41
C ALA A 218 23.16 -8.85 46.73
N PHE A 219 21.98 -8.25 46.63
CA PHE A 219 21.12 -8.03 47.79
C PHE A 219 20.65 -9.35 48.44
N LEU A 220 20.16 -10.30 47.63
CA LEU A 220 19.73 -11.63 48.09
C LEU A 220 20.88 -12.42 48.75
N LYS A 221 22.09 -12.37 48.22
CA LYS A 221 23.29 -12.95 48.84
C LYS A 221 23.59 -12.32 50.18
N SER A 222 23.55 -11.00 50.26
CA SER A 222 23.82 -10.29 51.54
C SER A 222 22.75 -10.61 52.58
N LEU A 223 21.48 -10.73 52.16
CA LEU A 223 20.37 -11.10 53.03
C LEU A 223 20.53 -12.56 53.51
N ALA A 224 20.85 -13.49 52.62
CA ALA A 224 21.08 -14.91 52.97
C ALA A 224 22.22 -15.05 53.95
N ALA A 225 23.34 -14.34 53.73
CA ALA A 225 24.48 -14.32 54.67
C ALA A 225 24.08 -13.73 56.03
N ALA A 226 23.25 -12.69 56.06
CA ALA A 226 22.76 -12.11 57.32
C ALA A 226 21.83 -13.08 58.08
N VAL A 227 21.03 -13.85 57.36
CA VAL A 227 20.18 -14.90 57.97
C VAL A 227 21.02 -16.04 58.55
N ASP A 228 22.06 -16.48 57.80
CA ASP A 228 22.99 -17.52 58.27
C ASP A 228 23.75 -17.11 59.54
N LEU A 229 24.08 -15.83 59.66
CA LEU A 229 24.72 -15.27 60.86
C LEU A 229 23.76 -15.22 62.07
N LYS A 230 22.46 -15.08 61.84
CA LYS A 230 21.47 -14.93 62.90
C LYS A 230 20.88 -16.27 63.35
N TRP A 231 20.92 -17.32 62.54
CA TRP A 231 20.34 -18.61 62.80
C TRP A 231 21.29 -19.79 62.44
N PRO A 232 22.27 -20.07 63.28
CA PRO A 232 23.02 -21.33 63.10
C PRO A 232 22.13 -22.50 63.46
N PRO A 233 22.06 -23.61 62.70
CA PRO A 233 23.10 -24.59 62.77
C PRO A 233 23.83 -24.87 61.45
N SER A 234 23.53 -24.18 60.37
CA SER A 234 24.23 -24.36 59.09
C SER A 234 24.73 -23.03 58.53
N PRO A 235 25.76 -22.39 59.13
CA PRO A 235 26.29 -21.15 58.63
C PRO A 235 26.75 -21.27 57.16
N GLY A 236 26.24 -20.35 56.33
CA GLY A 236 26.57 -20.37 54.91
C GLY A 236 25.56 -21.11 54.00
N ALA A 237 24.67 -21.92 54.53
CA ALA A 237 23.73 -22.72 53.73
C ALA A 237 22.82 -21.83 52.85
N ASN A 238 22.26 -20.76 53.44
CA ASN A 238 21.40 -19.85 52.68
C ASN A 238 22.18 -19.00 51.68
N ALA A 239 23.42 -18.57 52.05
CA ALA A 239 24.29 -17.85 51.15
C ALA A 239 24.75 -18.74 50.00
N SER A 240 25.06 -20.04 50.27
CA SER A 240 25.39 -21.01 49.24
C SER A 240 24.25 -21.31 48.30
N ALA A 241 23.00 -21.42 48.82
CA ALA A 241 21.81 -21.58 47.98
C ALA A 241 21.54 -20.35 47.10
N ALA A 242 21.70 -19.14 47.62
CA ALA A 242 21.58 -17.91 46.86
C ALA A 242 22.64 -17.83 45.74
N ALA A 243 23.90 -18.18 46.04
CA ALA A 243 25.00 -18.22 45.07
C ALA A 243 24.74 -19.26 43.98
N ALA A 244 24.21 -20.45 44.31
CA ALA A 244 23.88 -21.48 43.34
C ALA A 244 22.71 -21.05 42.43
N ALA A 245 21.71 -20.38 42.99
CA ALA A 245 20.60 -19.82 42.22
C ALA A 245 21.04 -18.72 41.23
N GLU A 246 21.98 -17.84 41.66
CA GLU A 246 22.58 -16.85 40.78
C GLU A 246 23.36 -17.50 39.61
N THR A 247 24.21 -18.45 39.91
CA THR A 247 24.99 -19.18 38.87
C THR A 247 24.04 -19.86 37.87
N ALA A 248 22.97 -20.47 38.31
CA ALA A 248 21.96 -21.08 37.46
C ALA A 248 21.19 -20.03 36.62
N SER A 249 21.00 -18.83 37.15
CA SER A 249 20.31 -17.73 36.48
C SER A 249 21.19 -17.02 35.45
N THR A 250 22.45 -16.77 35.78
CA THR A 250 23.40 -16.05 34.89
C THR A 250 23.98 -16.91 33.77
N SER A 251 23.96 -18.26 33.92
CA SER A 251 24.40 -19.18 32.88
C SER A 251 23.39 -19.36 31.73
N LYS A 252 22.19 -18.88 31.87
CA LYS A 252 21.17 -18.90 30.84
C LYS A 252 21.21 -17.60 30.05
N ILE A 253 21.93 -17.60 28.93
CA ILE A 253 21.70 -16.61 27.88
C ILE A 253 20.25 -16.77 27.45
N VAL A 254 19.45 -15.72 27.63
CA VAL A 254 18.08 -15.73 27.16
C VAL A 254 18.10 -15.69 25.64
N THR A 255 17.97 -16.85 25.03
CA THR A 255 17.58 -16.93 23.63
C THR A 255 16.06 -16.84 23.62
N VAL A 256 15.52 -15.68 23.24
CA VAL A 256 14.09 -15.54 22.97
C VAL A 256 13.80 -16.36 21.71
N THR A 257 13.36 -17.59 21.88
CA THR A 257 12.83 -18.39 20.76
C THR A 257 11.34 -18.11 20.69
N VAL A 258 10.97 -17.37 19.67
CA VAL A 258 9.57 -17.22 19.28
C VAL A 258 9.17 -18.48 18.51
N PRO A 259 8.00 -19.10 18.81
CA PRO A 259 7.52 -20.29 18.10
C PRO A 259 7.17 -20.02 16.65
#